data_065db5828ef6ec822ece6f2fa9569aea
#
_entry.id   065db5828ef6ec822ece6f2fa9569aea
#
_cell.length_a   1.000
_cell.length_b   1.000
_cell.length_c   1.000
_cell.angle_alpha   90.00
_cell.angle_beta   90.00
_cell.angle_gamma   90.00
#
_symmetry.space_group_name_H-M   'P 1'
#
loop_
_entity.id
_entity.type
_entity.pdbx_description
1 polymer ?
#
loop_
_entity_poly.entity_id
_entity_poly.type
_entity_poly.pdbx_seq_one_letter_code
_entity_poly.pdbx_strand_id
1 'polypeptide(L)'
;MAKNFDAGVWQQKIDTTQGSKKMPVILEAIRQADEEEEHYYRLFFRYLYAYEATFHDDPPKAMPVAIEFSTIFEQYPDVLGPDGGEMYVMIMQMAIDPIVSLPQIPFEQWQGMIEQYYKLVKRYNLGHRTYWWQMCQFYVYLDKKKAYELFERFWKTGRDSMSDCRTCDRCHAIRMHLLIDDEEGANEMAKPIKSRRMWFCHDTPHLMHRDYIEYYMNKGNAKAAKPYAYELKGMGHRDKHDLSYMGAVIRCMTYFEPQIALQFLEQGMEWVIGIWDCKLAYDFYKSAWVLMHHLSKTQETISIKMPPNFALKNDSDIYNIVDLENHYYDTVKSIADSFDARNGTDSYNENFKLAMMEPKIIE
;
A
#
# COMPACT_ATOMS: atom_id res chain seq x y z
N MET A 1 6.58 -1.53 -46.94
CA MET A 1 7.85 -1.62 -46.21
C MET A 1 7.79 -2.90 -45.38
N ALA A 2 8.89 -3.66 -45.24
CA ALA A 2 8.89 -4.83 -44.37
C ALA A 2 8.68 -4.35 -42.92
N LYS A 3 7.75 -4.97 -42.22
CA LYS A 3 7.54 -4.67 -40.78
C LYS A 3 8.81 -5.03 -40.01
N ASN A 4 9.35 -4.11 -39.25
CA ASN A 4 10.57 -4.32 -38.44
C ASN A 4 10.27 -4.83 -37.03
N PHE A 5 8.99 -5.06 -36.72
CA PHE A 5 8.56 -5.53 -35.39
C PHE A 5 8.68 -7.05 -35.29
N ASP A 6 9.49 -7.52 -34.35
CA ASP A 6 9.61 -8.93 -33.99
C ASP A 6 9.24 -9.12 -32.53
N ALA A 7 8.04 -9.64 -32.31
CA ALA A 7 7.49 -9.87 -30.99
C ALA A 7 8.32 -10.86 -30.16
N GLY A 8 8.89 -11.89 -30.79
CA GLY A 8 9.71 -12.89 -30.10
C GLY A 8 11.02 -12.27 -29.56
N VAL A 9 11.64 -11.38 -30.33
CA VAL A 9 12.82 -10.64 -29.88
C VAL A 9 12.49 -9.74 -28.69
N TRP A 10 11.34 -9.03 -28.71
CA TRP A 10 10.93 -8.18 -27.60
C TRP A 10 10.59 -9.00 -26.36
N GLN A 11 9.83 -10.09 -26.49
CA GLN A 11 9.51 -10.95 -25.37
C GLN A 11 10.78 -11.51 -24.72
N GLN A 12 11.72 -12.05 -25.52
CA GLN A 12 12.99 -12.55 -25.00
C GLN A 12 13.79 -11.46 -24.26
N LYS A 13 13.84 -10.24 -24.83
CA LYS A 13 14.55 -9.11 -24.22
C LYS A 13 13.93 -8.70 -22.88
N ILE A 14 12.59 -8.67 -22.79
CA ILE A 14 11.85 -8.36 -21.57
C ILE A 14 12.10 -9.44 -20.51
N ASP A 15 12.00 -10.72 -20.88
CA ASP A 15 12.14 -11.85 -19.96
C ASP A 15 13.57 -11.98 -19.38
N THR A 16 14.57 -11.58 -20.16
CA THR A 16 15.98 -11.61 -19.72
C THR A 16 16.43 -10.34 -18.98
N THR A 17 15.62 -9.27 -19.02
CA THR A 17 15.95 -8.00 -18.34
C THR A 17 15.35 -7.99 -16.92
N GLN A 18 16.15 -7.59 -15.93
CA GLN A 18 15.75 -7.57 -14.53
C GLN A 18 15.86 -6.18 -13.88
N GLY A 19 15.12 -5.98 -12.80
CA GLY A 19 15.14 -4.78 -11.97
C GLY A 19 14.74 -3.52 -12.75
N SER A 20 15.30 -2.38 -12.37
CA SER A 20 14.94 -1.05 -12.91
C SER A 20 15.12 -0.89 -14.43
N LYS A 21 15.86 -1.80 -15.08
CA LYS A 21 16.07 -1.78 -16.54
C LYS A 21 14.88 -2.37 -17.32
N LYS A 22 13.99 -3.12 -16.66
CA LYS A 22 12.88 -3.82 -17.33
C LYS A 22 11.83 -2.87 -17.86
N MET A 23 11.43 -1.88 -17.05
CA MET A 23 10.42 -0.88 -17.43
C MET A 23 10.78 -0.09 -18.71
N PRO A 24 12.02 0.45 -18.87
CA PRO A 24 12.44 1.08 -20.12
C PRO A 24 12.37 0.16 -21.34
N VAL A 25 12.67 -1.12 -21.17
CA VAL A 25 12.60 -2.10 -22.28
C VAL A 25 11.15 -2.34 -22.72
N ILE A 26 10.22 -2.44 -21.77
CA ILE A 26 8.80 -2.60 -22.09
C ILE A 26 8.25 -1.34 -22.78
N LEU A 27 8.64 -0.13 -22.33
CA LEU A 27 8.23 1.13 -22.99
C LEU A 27 8.70 1.18 -24.44
N GLU A 28 9.93 0.74 -24.72
CA GLU A 28 10.44 0.70 -26.09
C GLU A 28 9.68 -0.34 -26.95
N ALA A 29 9.29 -1.49 -26.35
CA ALA A 29 8.46 -2.48 -27.03
C ALA A 29 7.06 -1.92 -27.35
N ILE A 30 6.45 -1.15 -26.43
CA ILE A 30 5.19 -0.44 -26.66
C ILE A 30 5.33 0.52 -27.84
N ARG A 31 6.39 1.37 -27.84
CA ARG A 31 6.64 2.34 -28.90
C ARG A 31 6.73 1.68 -30.28
N GLN A 32 7.48 0.60 -30.39
CA GLN A 32 7.61 -0.12 -31.66
C GLN A 32 6.33 -0.83 -32.09
N ALA A 33 5.58 -1.41 -31.15
CA ALA A 33 4.27 -1.99 -31.46
C ALA A 33 3.28 -0.92 -31.96
N ASP A 34 3.34 0.30 -31.40
CA ASP A 34 2.51 1.43 -31.85
C ASP A 34 2.88 1.91 -33.25
N GLU A 35 4.19 2.03 -33.56
CA GLU A 35 4.67 2.46 -34.88
C GLU A 35 4.28 1.49 -36.02
N GLU A 36 4.25 0.19 -35.72
CA GLU A 36 3.90 -0.86 -36.68
C GLU A 36 2.42 -1.27 -36.64
N GLU A 37 1.60 -0.60 -35.78
CA GLU A 37 0.16 -0.87 -35.58
C GLU A 37 -0.14 -2.34 -35.25
N GLU A 38 0.74 -2.99 -34.48
CA GLU A 38 0.57 -4.36 -34.04
C GLU A 38 -0.38 -4.44 -32.82
N HIS A 39 -1.69 -4.36 -33.07
CA HIS A 39 -2.72 -4.13 -32.04
C HIS A 39 -2.69 -5.10 -30.88
N TYR A 40 -2.39 -6.40 -31.12
CA TYR A 40 -2.22 -7.37 -30.04
C TYR A 40 -1.10 -6.97 -29.09
N TYR A 41 0.09 -6.63 -29.63
CA TYR A 41 1.28 -6.29 -28.84
C TYR A 41 1.20 -4.90 -28.24
N ARG A 42 0.49 -3.98 -28.86
CA ARG A 42 0.16 -2.67 -28.28
C ARG A 42 -0.59 -2.83 -26.94
N LEU A 43 -1.54 -3.75 -26.85
CA LEU A 43 -2.29 -4.06 -25.66
C LEU A 43 -1.48 -4.92 -24.69
N PHE A 44 -0.87 -6.00 -25.17
CA PHE A 44 -0.12 -6.94 -24.35
C PHE A 44 1.04 -6.28 -23.60
N PHE A 45 1.85 -5.44 -24.27
CA PHE A 45 2.97 -4.77 -23.61
C PHE A 45 2.53 -3.67 -22.65
N ARG A 46 1.40 -3.01 -22.88
CA ARG A 46 0.79 -2.08 -21.90
C ARG A 46 0.30 -2.81 -20.66
N TYR A 47 -0.33 -3.95 -20.83
CA TYR A 47 -0.69 -4.81 -19.71
C TYR A 47 0.55 -5.26 -18.92
N LEU A 48 1.59 -5.71 -19.60
CA LEU A 48 2.84 -6.12 -18.98
C LEU A 48 3.54 -4.96 -18.27
N TYR A 49 3.52 -3.75 -18.85
CA TYR A 49 4.03 -2.54 -18.19
C TYR A 49 3.26 -2.23 -16.90
N ALA A 50 1.94 -2.25 -16.95
CA ALA A 50 1.11 -2.01 -15.77
C ALA A 50 1.36 -3.07 -14.68
N TYR A 51 1.53 -4.33 -15.07
CA TYR A 51 1.88 -5.41 -14.15
C TYR A 51 3.23 -5.17 -13.46
N GLU A 52 4.28 -4.88 -14.23
CA GLU A 52 5.61 -4.58 -13.67
C GLU A 52 5.58 -3.33 -12.79
N ALA A 53 4.86 -2.28 -13.20
CA ALA A 53 4.69 -1.08 -12.40
C ALA A 53 4.05 -1.40 -11.04
N THR A 54 2.99 -2.22 -11.03
CA THR A 54 2.19 -2.51 -9.84
C THR A 54 2.95 -3.40 -8.85
N PHE A 55 3.66 -4.41 -9.33
CA PHE A 55 4.24 -5.43 -8.44
C PHE A 55 5.75 -5.30 -8.20
N HIS A 56 6.46 -4.51 -9.04
CA HIS A 56 7.93 -4.49 -9.01
C HIS A 56 8.54 -3.08 -9.08
N ASP A 57 7.73 -2.02 -9.28
CA ASP A 57 8.24 -0.64 -9.37
C ASP A 57 7.32 0.34 -8.61
N ASP A 58 6.69 1.29 -9.29
CA ASP A 58 5.80 2.30 -8.73
C ASP A 58 4.40 2.17 -9.34
N PRO A 59 3.41 1.63 -8.60
CA PRO A 59 2.04 1.38 -9.07
C PRO A 59 1.36 2.54 -9.80
N PRO A 60 1.53 3.83 -9.42
CA PRO A 60 0.94 4.95 -10.17
C PRO A 60 1.33 5.01 -11.65
N LYS A 61 2.46 4.42 -12.05
CA LYS A 61 2.87 4.34 -13.46
C LYS A 61 1.92 3.49 -14.32
N ALA A 62 1.10 2.63 -13.71
CA ALA A 62 0.06 1.87 -14.41
C ALA A 62 -1.09 2.75 -14.92
N MET A 63 -1.35 3.89 -14.28
CA MET A 63 -2.52 4.73 -14.60
C MET A 63 -2.54 5.24 -16.05
N PRO A 64 -1.48 5.90 -16.58
CA PRO A 64 -1.49 6.39 -17.95
C PRO A 64 -1.62 5.26 -18.98
N VAL A 65 -0.90 4.15 -18.79
CA VAL A 65 -0.96 3.03 -19.74
C VAL A 65 -2.29 2.28 -19.70
N ALA A 66 -3.01 2.27 -18.58
CA ALA A 66 -4.34 1.72 -18.49
C ALA A 66 -5.37 2.56 -19.29
N ILE A 67 -5.22 3.88 -19.32
CA ILE A 67 -6.05 4.77 -20.14
C ILE A 67 -5.79 4.52 -21.63
N GLU A 68 -4.53 4.41 -22.01
CA GLU A 68 -4.15 4.09 -23.40
C GLU A 68 -4.64 2.69 -23.81
N PHE A 69 -4.46 1.69 -22.92
CA PHE A 69 -4.99 0.33 -23.13
C PHE A 69 -6.49 0.36 -23.38
N SER A 70 -7.25 1.07 -22.51
CA SER A 70 -8.69 1.22 -22.64
C SER A 70 -9.08 1.78 -24.01
N THR A 71 -8.39 2.84 -24.45
CA THR A 71 -8.66 3.48 -25.73
C THR A 71 -8.44 2.53 -26.92
N ILE A 72 -7.34 1.77 -26.91
CA ILE A 72 -7.03 0.83 -27.97
C ILE A 72 -7.97 -0.38 -27.93
N PHE A 73 -8.26 -0.91 -26.73
CA PHE A 73 -9.09 -2.11 -26.57
C PHE A 73 -10.54 -1.86 -27.03
N GLU A 74 -11.11 -0.69 -26.73
CA GLU A 74 -12.48 -0.36 -27.21
C GLU A 74 -12.55 -0.20 -28.74
N GLN A 75 -11.45 0.08 -29.42
CA GLN A 75 -11.38 0.08 -30.88
C GLN A 75 -11.19 -1.32 -31.48
N TYR A 76 -10.48 -2.20 -30.78
CA TYR A 76 -10.10 -3.53 -31.24
C TYR A 76 -10.40 -4.62 -30.18
N PRO A 77 -11.67 -4.81 -29.76
CA PRO A 77 -12.00 -5.65 -28.59
C PRO A 77 -11.69 -7.12 -28.73
N ASP A 78 -11.62 -7.63 -29.99
CA ASP A 78 -11.42 -9.05 -30.26
C ASP A 78 -9.93 -9.44 -30.39
N VAL A 79 -9.02 -8.45 -30.37
CA VAL A 79 -7.58 -8.67 -30.66
C VAL A 79 -6.91 -9.57 -29.64
N LEU A 80 -7.28 -9.46 -28.36
CA LEU A 80 -6.74 -10.29 -27.27
C LEU A 80 -7.45 -11.64 -27.11
N GLY A 81 -8.48 -11.92 -27.94
CA GLY A 81 -9.24 -13.15 -27.86
C GLY A 81 -10.04 -13.28 -26.54
N PRO A 82 -10.26 -14.52 -26.07
CA PRO A 82 -11.11 -14.79 -24.88
C PRO A 82 -10.62 -14.11 -23.59
N ASP A 83 -9.32 -13.94 -23.43
CA ASP A 83 -8.72 -13.41 -22.21
C ASP A 83 -8.71 -11.88 -22.16
N GLY A 84 -9.09 -11.21 -23.26
CA GLY A 84 -9.05 -9.74 -23.37
C GLY A 84 -9.88 -9.02 -22.31
N GLY A 85 -11.04 -9.55 -21.99
CA GLY A 85 -11.89 -8.99 -20.94
C GLY A 85 -11.26 -9.05 -19.54
N GLU A 86 -10.61 -10.17 -19.20
CA GLU A 86 -9.90 -10.33 -17.93
C GLU A 86 -8.70 -9.37 -17.84
N MET A 87 -7.90 -9.30 -18.90
CA MET A 87 -6.78 -8.35 -18.96
C MET A 87 -7.25 -6.90 -18.80
N TYR A 88 -8.39 -6.54 -19.41
CA TYR A 88 -8.94 -5.19 -19.30
C TYR A 88 -9.40 -4.89 -17.86
N VAL A 89 -10.13 -5.79 -17.22
CA VAL A 89 -10.54 -5.63 -15.81
C VAL A 89 -9.31 -5.51 -14.91
N MET A 90 -8.30 -6.34 -15.13
CA MET A 90 -7.08 -6.36 -14.31
C MET A 90 -6.24 -5.08 -14.46
N ILE A 91 -6.02 -4.58 -15.66
CA ILE A 91 -5.24 -3.35 -15.85
C ILE A 91 -5.95 -2.13 -15.26
N MET A 92 -7.28 -2.07 -15.32
CA MET A 92 -8.05 -1.02 -14.68
C MET A 92 -8.01 -1.12 -13.15
N GLN A 93 -8.00 -2.31 -12.59
CA GLN A 93 -7.76 -2.51 -11.16
C GLN A 93 -6.39 -1.97 -10.75
N MET A 94 -5.31 -2.35 -11.47
CA MET A 94 -3.95 -1.87 -11.21
C MET A 94 -3.84 -0.35 -11.25
N ALA A 95 -4.62 0.32 -12.09
CA ALA A 95 -4.66 1.78 -12.17
C ALA A 95 -5.39 2.44 -11.01
N ILE A 96 -6.37 1.77 -10.41
CA ILE A 96 -7.21 2.32 -9.34
C ILE A 96 -6.59 2.07 -7.95
N ASP A 97 -5.94 0.92 -7.75
CA ASP A 97 -5.35 0.51 -6.49
C ASP A 97 -4.49 1.60 -5.81
N PRO A 98 -3.56 2.29 -6.50
CA PRO A 98 -2.69 3.27 -5.85
C PRO A 98 -3.39 4.57 -5.44
N ILE A 99 -4.61 4.86 -5.96
CA ILE A 99 -5.26 6.16 -5.76
C ILE A 99 -5.58 6.42 -4.28
N VAL A 100 -5.87 5.38 -3.51
CA VAL A 100 -6.12 5.51 -2.07
C VAL A 100 -4.94 6.15 -1.33
N SER A 101 -3.73 5.95 -1.84
CA SER A 101 -2.46 6.48 -1.29
C SER A 101 -2.03 7.83 -1.87
N LEU A 102 -2.79 8.40 -2.80
CA LEU A 102 -2.45 9.61 -3.54
C LEU A 102 -3.41 10.77 -3.19
N PRO A 103 -3.11 11.60 -2.17
CA PRO A 103 -4.01 12.66 -1.74
C PRO A 103 -4.19 13.78 -2.79
N GLN A 104 -3.29 13.90 -3.77
CA GLN A 104 -3.39 14.85 -4.88
C GLN A 104 -4.46 14.48 -5.92
N ILE A 105 -4.98 13.24 -5.92
CA ILE A 105 -6.07 12.83 -6.81
C ILE A 105 -7.39 13.16 -6.13
N PRO A 106 -8.22 14.07 -6.71
CA PRO A 106 -9.51 14.46 -6.14
C PRO A 106 -10.48 13.28 -5.98
N PHE A 107 -11.33 13.37 -4.96
CA PHE A 107 -12.34 12.34 -4.68
C PHE A 107 -13.26 12.06 -5.87
N GLU A 108 -13.69 13.11 -6.56
CA GLU A 108 -14.56 13.00 -7.74
C GLU A 108 -13.88 12.26 -8.90
N GLN A 109 -12.57 12.44 -9.06
CA GLN A 109 -11.80 11.71 -10.08
C GLN A 109 -11.74 10.22 -9.73
N TRP A 110 -11.49 9.88 -8.48
CA TRP A 110 -11.55 8.49 -8.02
C TRP A 110 -12.96 7.91 -8.24
N GLN A 111 -14.02 8.65 -7.90
CA GLN A 111 -15.39 8.18 -8.13
C GLN A 111 -15.64 7.86 -9.62
N GLY A 112 -15.22 8.73 -10.51
CA GLY A 112 -15.33 8.49 -11.94
C GLY A 112 -14.62 7.23 -12.41
N MET A 113 -13.40 6.99 -11.91
CA MET A 113 -12.61 5.81 -12.24
C MET A 113 -13.21 4.51 -11.68
N ILE A 114 -13.65 4.51 -10.43
CA ILE A 114 -14.28 3.33 -9.82
C ILE A 114 -15.63 2.98 -10.44
N GLU A 115 -16.40 3.98 -10.91
CA GLU A 115 -17.64 3.76 -11.67
C GLU A 115 -17.37 3.12 -13.03
N GLN A 116 -16.33 3.57 -13.73
CA GLN A 116 -15.91 2.95 -15.00
C GLN A 116 -15.45 1.51 -14.77
N TYR A 117 -14.63 1.28 -13.75
CA TYR A 117 -14.22 -0.06 -13.35
C TYR A 117 -15.42 -0.96 -13.06
N TYR A 118 -16.43 -0.47 -12.34
CA TYR A 118 -17.64 -1.24 -12.06
C TYR A 118 -18.44 -1.61 -13.32
N LYS A 119 -18.47 -0.73 -14.34
CA LYS A 119 -19.08 -1.06 -15.65
C LYS A 119 -18.37 -2.23 -16.31
N LEU A 120 -17.03 -2.27 -16.27
CA LEU A 120 -16.23 -3.39 -16.79
C LEU A 120 -16.46 -4.67 -15.99
N VAL A 121 -16.43 -4.60 -14.65
CA VAL A 121 -16.75 -5.71 -13.75
C VAL A 121 -18.11 -6.34 -14.11
N LYS A 122 -19.13 -5.53 -14.39
CA LYS A 122 -20.45 -6.01 -14.84
C LYS A 122 -20.42 -6.57 -16.27
N ARG A 123 -19.71 -5.91 -17.20
CA ARG A 123 -19.64 -6.33 -18.61
C ARG A 123 -19.01 -7.71 -18.74
N TYR A 124 -17.95 -7.97 -17.99
CA TYR A 124 -17.21 -9.25 -18.06
C TYR A 124 -17.61 -10.23 -16.96
N ASN A 125 -18.48 -9.85 -16.04
CA ASN A 125 -18.89 -10.62 -14.86
C ASN A 125 -17.69 -11.15 -14.05
N LEU A 126 -16.69 -10.30 -13.84
CA LEU A 126 -15.41 -10.63 -13.22
C LEU A 126 -14.94 -9.49 -12.30
N GLY A 127 -14.29 -9.80 -11.15
CA GLY A 127 -13.74 -8.80 -10.24
C GLY A 127 -14.76 -8.15 -9.30
N HIS A 128 -15.96 -8.70 -9.15
CA HIS A 128 -16.98 -8.16 -8.24
C HIS A 128 -16.49 -8.06 -6.80
N ARG A 129 -15.77 -9.09 -6.33
CA ARG A 129 -15.21 -9.13 -4.98
C ARG A 129 -14.16 -8.04 -4.80
N THR A 130 -13.24 -7.92 -5.73
CA THR A 130 -12.19 -6.90 -5.73
C THR A 130 -12.76 -5.49 -5.78
N TYR A 131 -13.80 -5.25 -6.59
CA TYR A 131 -14.50 -3.96 -6.59
C TYR A 131 -15.01 -3.56 -5.20
N TRP A 132 -15.66 -4.47 -4.47
CA TRP A 132 -16.14 -4.16 -3.13
C TRP A 132 -15.00 -3.88 -2.15
N TRP A 133 -13.85 -4.57 -2.32
CA TRP A 133 -12.66 -4.30 -1.51
C TRP A 133 -12.06 -2.92 -1.80
N GLN A 134 -11.96 -2.51 -3.06
CA GLN A 134 -11.51 -1.17 -3.45
C GLN A 134 -12.38 -0.08 -2.81
N MET A 135 -13.70 -0.23 -2.90
CA MET A 135 -14.65 0.65 -2.25
C MET A 135 -14.44 0.68 -0.74
N CYS A 136 -14.27 -0.47 -0.12
CA CYS A 136 -14.06 -0.60 1.32
C CYS A 136 -12.80 0.16 1.78
N GLN A 137 -11.66 -0.07 1.13
CA GLN A 137 -10.39 0.57 1.47
C GLN A 137 -10.47 2.11 1.45
N PHE A 138 -11.16 2.65 0.48
CA PHE A 138 -11.32 4.09 0.35
C PHE A 138 -12.19 4.67 1.47
N TYR A 139 -13.29 3.98 1.80
CA TYR A 139 -14.22 4.46 2.83
C TYR A 139 -13.71 4.32 4.28
N VAL A 140 -12.64 3.56 4.54
CA VAL A 140 -12.05 3.41 5.89
C VAL A 140 -11.77 4.78 6.57
N TYR A 141 -11.37 5.78 5.79
CA TYR A 141 -11.04 7.13 6.27
C TYR A 141 -12.12 8.17 5.98
N LEU A 142 -13.20 7.78 5.30
CA LEU A 142 -14.34 8.66 5.02
C LEU A 142 -15.51 8.39 5.98
N ASP A 143 -15.88 7.13 6.09
CA ASP A 143 -17.03 6.65 6.86
C ASP A 143 -16.82 5.19 7.24
N LYS A 144 -16.43 4.95 8.48
CA LYS A 144 -16.15 3.60 9.00
C LYS A 144 -17.35 2.66 8.93
N LYS A 145 -18.57 3.17 9.14
CA LYS A 145 -19.80 2.38 9.05
C LYS A 145 -20.03 1.94 7.61
N LYS A 146 -19.90 2.87 6.68
CA LYS A 146 -20.01 2.57 5.25
C LYS A 146 -18.92 1.59 4.78
N ALA A 147 -17.69 1.76 5.24
CA ALA A 147 -16.61 0.82 4.95
C ALA A 147 -16.97 -0.60 5.40
N TYR A 148 -17.54 -0.76 6.59
CA TYR A 148 -17.95 -2.06 7.10
C TYR A 148 -19.13 -2.67 6.32
N GLU A 149 -20.15 -1.88 5.94
CA GLU A 149 -21.23 -2.32 5.06
C GLU A 149 -20.72 -2.81 3.69
N LEU A 150 -19.71 -2.14 3.14
CA LEU A 150 -19.04 -2.54 1.90
C LEU A 150 -18.21 -3.81 2.08
N PHE A 151 -17.54 -3.95 3.23
CA PHE A 151 -16.86 -5.18 3.61
C PHE A 151 -17.81 -6.38 3.70
N GLU A 152 -19.01 -6.22 4.26
CA GLU A 152 -19.99 -7.30 4.27
C GLU A 152 -20.37 -7.75 2.84
N ARG A 153 -20.47 -6.82 1.89
CA ARG A 153 -20.69 -7.16 0.48
C ARG A 153 -19.49 -7.89 -0.11
N PHE A 154 -18.28 -7.39 0.13
CA PHE A 154 -17.04 -8.07 -0.26
C PHE A 154 -17.03 -9.51 0.27
N TRP A 155 -17.31 -9.71 1.56
CA TRP A 155 -17.25 -11.02 2.19
C TRP A 155 -18.27 -12.02 1.66
N LYS A 156 -19.47 -11.54 1.33
CA LYS A 156 -20.58 -12.34 0.74
C LYS A 156 -20.39 -12.62 -0.76
N THR A 157 -19.56 -11.84 -1.46
CA THR A 157 -19.33 -12.01 -2.91
C THR A 157 -18.42 -13.20 -3.18
N GLY A 158 -18.78 -14.02 -4.16
CA GLY A 158 -17.98 -15.15 -4.62
C GLY A 158 -16.58 -14.74 -5.06
N ARG A 159 -15.65 -15.68 -5.00
CA ARG A 159 -14.28 -15.50 -5.47
C ARG A 159 -14.17 -15.84 -6.95
N ASP A 160 -13.30 -15.13 -7.64
CA ASP A 160 -12.90 -15.36 -9.04
C ASP A 160 -11.38 -15.22 -9.19
N SER A 161 -10.87 -15.22 -10.43
CA SER A 161 -9.43 -15.08 -10.73
C SER A 161 -8.83 -13.74 -10.30
N MET A 162 -9.67 -12.70 -10.13
CA MET A 162 -9.26 -11.37 -9.69
C MET A 162 -9.12 -11.24 -8.17
N SER A 163 -9.55 -12.26 -7.43
CA SER A 163 -9.59 -12.19 -5.96
C SER A 163 -8.21 -12.41 -5.35
N ASP A 164 -7.88 -11.66 -4.31
CA ASP A 164 -6.69 -11.85 -3.49
C ASP A 164 -6.58 -13.28 -2.95
N CYS A 165 -5.43 -13.67 -2.40
CA CYS A 165 -5.30 -14.95 -1.76
C CYS A 165 -6.24 -15.06 -0.53
N ARG A 166 -6.63 -16.30 -0.17
CA ARG A 166 -7.57 -16.54 0.95
C ARG A 166 -7.06 -16.01 2.28
N THR A 167 -5.75 -15.94 2.46
CA THR A 167 -5.15 -15.43 3.70
C THR A 167 -5.22 -13.90 3.73
N CYS A 168 -4.97 -13.22 2.59
CA CYS A 168 -5.19 -11.78 2.46
C CYS A 168 -6.64 -11.40 2.75
N ASP A 169 -7.63 -12.11 2.18
CA ASP A 169 -9.05 -11.87 2.48
C ASP A 169 -9.34 -11.92 3.99
N ARG A 170 -8.71 -12.85 4.72
CA ARG A 170 -8.87 -12.92 6.18
C ARG A 170 -8.19 -11.78 6.90
N CYS A 171 -7.01 -11.34 6.43
CA CYS A 171 -6.36 -10.15 6.98
C CYS A 171 -7.23 -8.91 6.76
N HIS A 172 -7.86 -8.77 5.59
CA HIS A 172 -8.84 -7.71 5.33
C HIS A 172 -10.03 -7.79 6.29
N ALA A 173 -10.56 -9.00 6.55
CA ALA A 173 -11.63 -9.19 7.52
C ALA A 173 -11.19 -8.80 8.94
N ILE A 174 -10.00 -9.20 9.39
CA ILE A 174 -9.44 -8.81 10.69
C ILE A 174 -9.42 -7.29 10.82
N ARG A 175 -8.86 -6.59 9.83
CA ARG A 175 -8.81 -5.13 9.81
C ARG A 175 -10.19 -4.50 9.94
N MET A 176 -11.20 -5.03 9.23
CA MET A 176 -12.53 -4.45 9.25
C MET A 176 -13.29 -4.71 10.56
N HIS A 177 -13.11 -5.88 11.18
CA HIS A 177 -13.63 -6.14 12.52
C HIS A 177 -12.98 -5.23 13.58
N LEU A 178 -11.64 -5.05 13.52
CA LEU A 178 -10.93 -4.14 14.42
C LEU A 178 -11.34 -2.67 14.22
N LEU A 179 -11.68 -2.26 12.98
CA LEU A 179 -12.15 -0.91 12.66
C LEU A 179 -13.44 -0.53 13.42
N ILE A 180 -14.31 -1.52 13.68
CA ILE A 180 -15.59 -1.35 14.38
C ILE A 180 -15.55 -1.85 15.84
N ASP A 181 -14.35 -2.06 16.38
CA ASP A 181 -14.13 -2.56 17.76
C ASP A 181 -14.63 -4.00 18.03
N ASP A 182 -14.87 -4.81 17.00
CA ASP A 182 -15.21 -6.22 17.10
C ASP A 182 -13.94 -7.09 17.17
N GLU A 183 -13.31 -7.10 18.34
CA GLU A 183 -12.10 -7.90 18.58
C GLU A 183 -12.38 -9.41 18.54
N GLU A 184 -13.58 -9.85 18.91
CA GLU A 184 -13.97 -11.27 18.85
C GLU A 184 -14.05 -11.74 17.40
N GLY A 185 -14.75 -11.02 16.53
CA GLY A 185 -14.80 -11.29 15.11
C GLY A 185 -13.41 -11.30 14.45
N ALA A 186 -12.57 -10.33 14.81
CA ALA A 186 -11.17 -10.29 14.32
C ALA A 186 -10.40 -11.56 14.74
N ASN A 187 -10.52 -12.00 15.99
CA ASN A 187 -9.86 -13.19 16.50
C ASN A 187 -10.35 -14.47 15.82
N GLU A 188 -11.66 -14.59 15.51
CA GLU A 188 -12.18 -15.71 14.71
C GLU A 188 -11.56 -15.76 13.31
N MET A 189 -11.41 -14.61 12.65
CA MET A 189 -10.75 -14.55 11.35
C MET A 189 -9.26 -14.90 11.44
N ALA A 190 -8.59 -14.56 12.55
CA ALA A 190 -7.17 -14.82 12.77
C ALA A 190 -6.84 -16.29 13.12
N LYS A 191 -7.76 -17.07 13.66
CA LYS A 191 -7.51 -18.45 14.12
C LYS A 191 -6.80 -19.34 13.08
N PRO A 192 -7.26 -19.45 11.82
CA PRO A 192 -6.57 -20.28 10.82
C PRO A 192 -5.17 -19.78 10.46
N ILE A 193 -4.94 -18.46 10.53
CA ILE A 193 -3.63 -17.85 10.26
C ILE A 193 -2.69 -18.17 11.41
N LYS A 194 -3.08 -17.89 12.67
CA LYS A 194 -2.30 -18.18 13.88
C LYS A 194 -1.96 -19.67 14.03
N SER A 195 -2.87 -20.55 13.60
CA SER A 195 -2.65 -22.02 13.64
C SER A 195 -1.86 -22.54 12.45
N ARG A 196 -1.35 -21.69 11.54
CA ARG A 196 -0.61 -22.04 10.33
C ARG A 196 -1.33 -23.04 9.42
N ARG A 197 -2.68 -23.03 9.41
CA ARG A 197 -3.50 -23.89 8.55
C ARG A 197 -3.76 -23.30 7.18
N MET A 198 -3.19 -22.13 6.89
CA MET A 198 -3.32 -21.42 5.62
C MET A 198 -1.95 -21.20 5.00
N TRP A 199 -1.94 -21.15 3.67
CA TRP A 199 -0.76 -20.76 2.93
C TRP A 199 -0.54 -19.24 3.04
N PHE A 200 0.70 -18.79 3.18
CA PHE A 200 1.06 -17.39 3.29
C PHE A 200 1.65 -16.88 1.97
N CYS A 201 1.17 -15.74 1.52
CA CYS A 201 1.79 -14.95 0.48
C CYS A 201 2.80 -13.96 1.09
N HIS A 202 3.35 -13.07 0.29
CA HIS A 202 4.33 -12.06 0.72
C HIS A 202 3.81 -11.18 1.87
N ASP A 203 2.54 -10.73 1.79
CA ASP A 203 1.95 -9.78 2.76
C ASP A 203 1.38 -10.44 4.02
N THR A 204 1.33 -11.77 4.05
CA THR A 204 0.74 -12.50 5.16
C THR A 204 1.78 -13.34 5.90
N PRO A 205 1.77 -13.33 7.22
CA PRO A 205 0.79 -12.72 8.14
C PRO A 205 1.11 -11.28 8.58
N HIS A 206 2.00 -10.55 7.91
CA HIS A 206 2.43 -9.19 8.28
C HIS A 206 1.24 -8.24 8.48
N LEU A 207 0.28 -8.23 7.53
CA LEU A 207 -0.95 -7.44 7.61
C LEU A 207 -1.70 -7.64 8.92
N MET A 208 -1.90 -8.91 9.33
CA MET A 208 -2.58 -9.25 10.58
C MET A 208 -1.87 -8.65 11.78
N HIS A 209 -0.55 -8.84 11.89
CA HIS A 209 0.21 -8.36 13.04
C HIS A 209 0.20 -6.83 13.10
N ARG A 210 0.40 -6.14 11.98
CA ARG A 210 0.31 -4.68 11.89
C ARG A 210 -1.04 -4.17 12.39
N ASP A 211 -2.15 -4.75 11.92
CA ASP A 211 -3.48 -4.27 12.24
C ASP A 211 -3.83 -4.47 13.73
N TYR A 212 -3.38 -5.56 14.35
CA TYR A 212 -3.50 -5.73 15.82
C TYR A 212 -2.62 -4.74 16.59
N ILE A 213 -1.39 -4.48 16.15
CA ILE A 213 -0.52 -3.48 16.80
C ILE A 213 -1.20 -2.11 16.76
N GLU A 214 -1.63 -1.65 15.59
CA GLU A 214 -2.28 -0.34 15.43
C GLU A 214 -3.56 -0.25 16.28
N TYR A 215 -4.37 -1.29 16.31
CA TYR A 215 -5.59 -1.34 17.08
C TYR A 215 -5.32 -1.17 18.58
N TYR A 216 -4.43 -2.00 19.15
CA TYR A 216 -4.14 -1.92 20.58
C TYR A 216 -3.40 -0.64 20.97
N MET A 217 -2.48 -0.17 20.13
CA MET A 217 -1.79 1.10 20.36
C MET A 217 -2.75 2.29 20.32
N ASN A 218 -3.74 2.30 19.43
CA ASN A 218 -4.78 3.33 19.38
C ASN A 218 -5.71 3.29 20.60
N LYS A 219 -5.85 2.15 21.25
CA LYS A 219 -6.57 2.00 22.54
C LYS A 219 -5.70 2.26 23.76
N GLY A 220 -4.45 2.67 23.58
CA GLY A 220 -3.51 2.89 24.67
C GLY A 220 -3.07 1.61 25.38
N ASN A 221 -3.21 0.44 24.73
CA ASN A 221 -2.86 -0.87 25.32
C ASN A 221 -1.60 -1.45 24.68
N ALA A 222 -0.45 -0.86 24.98
CA ALA A 222 0.85 -1.32 24.42
C ALA A 222 1.17 -2.78 24.82
N LYS A 223 0.74 -3.23 26.01
CA LYS A 223 0.97 -4.61 26.49
C LYS A 223 0.30 -5.64 25.56
N ALA A 224 -0.91 -5.39 25.10
CA ALA A 224 -1.60 -6.27 24.15
C ALA A 224 -1.00 -6.19 22.73
N ALA A 225 -0.44 -5.05 22.33
CA ALA A 225 0.27 -4.90 21.05
C ALA A 225 1.61 -5.65 21.00
N LYS A 226 2.29 -5.74 22.14
CA LYS A 226 3.66 -6.25 22.26
C LYS A 226 3.91 -7.61 21.60
N PRO A 227 3.11 -8.67 21.83
CA PRO A 227 3.33 -9.98 21.19
C PRO A 227 3.31 -9.90 19.66
N TYR A 228 2.38 -9.13 19.09
CA TYR A 228 2.30 -8.95 17.64
C TYR A 228 3.50 -8.20 17.07
N ALA A 229 4.02 -7.22 17.81
CA ALA A 229 5.21 -6.49 17.38
C ALA A 229 6.48 -7.37 17.41
N TYR A 230 6.62 -8.27 18.38
CA TYR A 230 7.72 -9.24 18.41
C TYR A 230 7.66 -10.23 17.26
N GLU A 231 6.47 -10.74 16.91
CA GLU A 231 6.28 -11.59 15.75
C GLU A 231 6.63 -10.84 14.46
N LEU A 232 6.08 -9.64 14.27
CA LEU A 232 6.30 -8.83 13.07
C LEU A 232 7.77 -8.44 12.90
N LYS A 233 8.46 -8.06 13.99
CA LYS A 233 9.90 -7.79 14.02
C LYS A 233 10.74 -8.96 13.49
N GLY A 234 10.33 -10.18 13.80
CA GLY A 234 11.04 -11.41 13.42
C GLY A 234 10.82 -11.86 11.96
N MET A 235 9.88 -11.26 11.23
CA MET A 235 9.51 -11.73 9.89
C MET A 235 10.44 -11.25 8.77
N GLY A 236 11.32 -10.28 9.05
CA GLY A 236 12.19 -9.64 8.06
C GLY A 236 11.45 -8.61 7.22
N HIS A 237 12.16 -7.56 6.84
CA HIS A 237 11.65 -6.46 6.02
C HIS A 237 12.61 -6.28 4.84
N ARG A 238 12.06 -6.23 3.62
CA ARG A 238 12.83 -6.42 2.39
C ARG A 238 12.93 -5.16 1.53
N ASP A 239 11.87 -4.35 1.53
CA ASP A 239 11.77 -3.19 0.66
C ASP A 239 10.75 -2.15 1.15
N LYS A 240 10.53 -1.10 0.35
CA LYS A 240 9.65 0.03 0.65
C LYS A 240 8.20 -0.33 0.96
N HIS A 241 7.70 -1.49 0.50
CA HIS A 241 6.33 -1.93 0.77
C HIS A 241 6.14 -2.35 2.23
N ASP A 242 7.23 -2.66 2.93
CA ASP A 242 7.21 -3.05 4.35
C ASP A 242 7.16 -1.85 5.32
N LEU A 243 7.21 -0.61 4.83
CA LEU A 243 7.26 0.60 5.68
C LEU A 243 6.12 0.69 6.71
N SER A 244 4.89 0.26 6.35
CA SER A 244 3.79 0.25 7.31
C SER A 244 3.98 -0.78 8.43
N TYR A 245 4.60 -1.91 8.12
CA TYR A 245 4.94 -2.95 9.09
C TYR A 245 6.05 -2.47 10.03
N MET A 246 7.08 -1.84 9.46
CA MET A 246 8.17 -1.22 10.23
C MET A 246 7.65 -0.11 11.14
N GLY A 247 6.77 0.76 10.63
CA GLY A 247 6.12 1.80 11.41
C GLY A 247 5.35 1.22 12.62
N ALA A 248 4.59 0.15 12.43
CA ALA A 248 3.90 -0.51 13.54
C ALA A 248 4.87 -1.07 14.59
N VAL A 249 5.99 -1.68 14.16
CA VAL A 249 7.05 -2.15 15.07
C VAL A 249 7.68 -0.97 15.82
N ILE A 250 8.06 0.10 15.13
CA ILE A 250 8.62 1.33 15.75
C ILE A 250 7.67 1.82 16.84
N ARG A 251 6.39 2.03 16.50
CA ARG A 251 5.39 2.57 17.41
C ARG A 251 5.25 1.77 18.71
N CYS A 252 5.22 0.44 18.62
CA CYS A 252 5.09 -0.39 19.79
C CYS A 252 6.42 -0.50 20.57
N MET A 253 7.55 -0.76 19.86
CA MET A 253 8.85 -0.96 20.50
C MET A 253 9.41 0.32 21.16
N THR A 254 8.96 1.49 20.77
CA THR A 254 9.25 2.77 21.46
C THR A 254 9.09 2.64 22.99
N TYR A 255 8.12 1.90 23.47
CA TYR A 255 7.80 1.79 24.89
C TYR A 255 8.42 0.58 25.59
N PHE A 256 9.03 -0.34 24.86
CA PHE A 256 9.63 -1.56 25.43
C PHE A 256 11.12 -1.70 25.15
N GLU A 257 11.50 -1.43 23.90
CA GLU A 257 12.88 -1.58 23.41
C GLU A 257 13.19 -0.46 22.40
N PRO A 258 13.37 0.81 22.86
CA PRO A 258 13.59 1.96 21.98
C PRO A 258 14.76 1.79 20.99
N GLN A 259 15.78 1.02 21.36
CA GLN A 259 16.93 0.74 20.49
C GLN A 259 16.51 -0.08 19.26
N ILE A 260 15.56 -0.98 19.41
CA ILE A 260 14.97 -1.72 18.27
C ILE A 260 14.16 -0.78 17.38
N ALA A 261 13.36 0.11 17.99
CA ALA A 261 12.61 1.13 17.23
C ALA A 261 13.55 2.02 16.40
N LEU A 262 14.72 2.40 16.95
CA LEU A 262 15.74 3.18 16.24
C LEU A 262 16.36 2.42 15.06
N GLN A 263 16.65 1.13 15.22
CA GLN A 263 17.16 0.31 14.10
C GLN A 263 16.16 0.24 12.93
N PHE A 264 14.86 0.09 13.25
CA PHE A 264 13.81 0.08 12.25
C PHE A 264 13.62 1.46 11.61
N LEU A 265 13.75 2.53 12.40
CA LEU A 265 13.72 3.89 11.86
C LEU A 265 14.88 4.12 10.89
N GLU A 266 16.11 3.79 11.27
CA GLU A 266 17.30 3.94 10.42
C GLU A 266 17.14 3.23 9.08
N GLN A 267 16.73 1.97 9.11
CA GLN A 267 16.48 1.19 7.89
C GLN A 267 15.36 1.77 7.04
N GLY A 268 14.23 2.12 7.64
CA GLY A 268 13.06 2.61 6.91
C GLY A 268 13.25 4.00 6.33
N MET A 269 14.13 4.84 6.91
CA MET A 269 14.46 6.14 6.36
C MET A 269 15.09 6.09 4.97
N GLU A 270 15.81 5.02 4.63
CA GLU A 270 16.35 4.81 3.28
C GLU A 270 15.25 4.61 2.23
N TRP A 271 14.08 4.13 2.65
CA TRP A 271 12.96 3.78 1.76
C TRP A 271 11.85 4.81 1.71
N VAL A 272 11.63 5.54 2.81
CA VAL A 272 10.48 6.46 2.90
C VAL A 272 10.72 7.77 2.18
N ILE A 273 11.98 8.22 2.05
CA ILE A 273 12.30 9.51 1.42
C ILE A 273 12.07 9.42 -0.08
N GLY A 274 11.09 10.21 -0.56
CA GLY A 274 10.70 10.22 -1.97
C GLY A 274 9.77 9.08 -2.41
N ILE A 275 9.22 8.33 -1.45
CA ILE A 275 8.21 7.32 -1.77
C ILE A 275 6.94 7.96 -2.35
N TRP A 276 6.37 7.35 -3.39
CA TRP A 276 5.13 7.82 -4.00
C TRP A 276 3.89 7.57 -3.11
N ASP A 277 3.92 6.53 -2.27
CA ASP A 277 2.84 6.14 -1.39
C ASP A 277 2.78 7.02 -0.14
N CYS A 278 1.97 8.08 -0.21
CA CYS A 278 1.81 9.02 0.89
C CYS A 278 1.20 8.35 2.13
N LYS A 279 0.44 7.25 1.97
CA LYS A 279 -0.14 6.55 3.11
C LYS A 279 0.92 5.74 3.87
N LEU A 280 1.82 5.06 3.16
CA LEU A 280 2.97 4.39 3.80
C LEU A 280 3.89 5.41 4.49
N ALA A 281 4.14 6.55 3.82
CA ALA A 281 4.91 7.66 4.42
C ALA A 281 4.25 8.18 5.70
N TYR A 282 2.93 8.41 5.68
CA TYR A 282 2.17 8.82 6.86
C TYR A 282 2.31 7.84 8.02
N ASP A 283 2.08 6.56 7.79
CA ASP A 283 2.15 5.53 8.84
C ASP A 283 3.56 5.41 9.43
N PHE A 284 4.60 5.51 8.59
CA PHE A 284 5.99 5.45 9.03
C PHE A 284 6.42 6.70 9.80
N TYR A 285 6.21 7.90 9.25
CA TYR A 285 6.61 9.15 9.91
C TYR A 285 5.82 9.41 11.19
N LYS A 286 4.55 9.02 11.26
CA LYS A 286 3.76 9.03 12.49
C LYS A 286 4.45 8.24 13.60
N SER A 287 4.97 7.07 13.28
CA SER A 287 5.69 6.22 14.22
C SER A 287 7.07 6.76 14.57
N ALA A 288 7.79 7.37 13.61
CA ALA A 288 9.04 8.08 13.85
C ALA A 288 8.85 9.26 14.81
N TRP A 289 7.77 10.03 14.63
CA TRP A 289 7.40 11.09 15.57
C TRP A 289 7.18 10.57 16.98
N VAL A 290 6.40 9.49 17.15
CA VAL A 290 6.14 8.86 18.46
C VAL A 290 7.45 8.49 19.15
N LEU A 291 8.41 7.91 18.43
CA LEU A 291 9.72 7.55 18.96
C LEU A 291 10.51 8.78 19.41
N MET A 292 10.61 9.81 18.59
CA MET A 292 11.33 11.04 18.96
C MET A 292 10.66 11.73 20.14
N HIS A 293 9.33 11.86 20.15
CA HIS A 293 8.58 12.42 21.28
C HIS A 293 8.83 11.65 22.59
N HIS A 294 8.92 10.33 22.53
CA HIS A 294 9.22 9.52 23.71
C HIS A 294 10.66 9.76 24.20
N LEU A 295 11.64 9.78 23.29
CA LEU A 295 13.06 9.97 23.63
C LEU A 295 13.36 11.38 24.10
N SER A 296 12.68 12.41 23.60
CA SER A 296 12.91 13.82 23.99
C SER A 296 12.68 14.08 25.48
N LYS A 297 11.96 13.20 26.17
CA LYS A 297 11.73 13.29 27.63
C LYS A 297 12.96 12.95 28.47
N THR A 298 13.93 12.24 27.91
CA THR A 298 15.09 11.71 28.64
C THR A 298 16.42 12.00 27.99
N GLN A 299 16.44 12.44 26.74
CA GLN A 299 17.64 12.67 25.95
C GLN A 299 17.53 13.94 25.12
N GLU A 300 18.63 14.68 24.97
CA GLU A 300 18.70 15.89 24.14
C GLU A 300 19.15 15.57 22.71
N THR A 301 20.01 14.58 22.56
CA THR A 301 20.61 14.19 21.26
C THR A 301 20.57 12.70 21.05
N ILE A 302 20.60 12.31 19.78
CA ILE A 302 20.64 10.91 19.37
C ILE A 302 21.63 10.73 18.21
N SER A 303 22.37 9.58 18.24
CA SER A 303 23.18 9.17 17.11
C SER A 303 22.40 8.17 16.27
N ILE A 304 22.10 8.52 15.03
CA ILE A 304 21.37 7.70 14.07
C ILE A 304 21.84 7.99 12.65
N LYS A 305 22.09 6.96 11.86
CA LYS A 305 22.51 7.13 10.47
C LYS A 305 21.31 7.46 9.59
N MET A 306 21.37 8.63 8.96
CA MET A 306 20.34 9.07 8.03
C MET A 306 20.85 9.02 6.59
N PRO A 307 19.97 8.76 5.60
CA PRO A 307 20.37 8.75 4.19
C PRO A 307 20.81 10.14 3.71
N PRO A 308 21.61 10.21 2.63
CA PRO A 308 22.18 11.48 2.16
C PRO A 308 21.16 12.56 1.76
N ASN A 309 19.95 12.13 1.35
CA ASN A 309 18.85 13.01 0.94
C ASN A 309 17.89 13.38 2.10
N PHE A 310 18.23 13.04 3.33
CA PHE A 310 17.45 13.47 4.49
C PHE A 310 17.58 14.98 4.71
N ALA A 311 16.46 15.67 4.92
CA ALA A 311 16.40 17.13 4.98
C ALA A 311 17.29 17.75 6.08
N LEU A 312 17.48 17.04 7.21
CA LEU A 312 18.30 17.49 8.34
C LEU A 312 19.67 16.78 8.38
N LYS A 313 20.09 16.13 7.27
CA LYS A 313 21.35 15.39 7.22
C LYS A 313 22.53 16.27 7.62
N ASN A 314 23.38 15.75 8.52
CA ASN A 314 24.65 16.34 8.91
C ASN A 314 25.77 15.28 8.89
N ASP A 315 27.03 15.74 8.93
CA ASP A 315 28.20 14.85 8.82
C ASP A 315 28.50 14.06 10.10
N SER A 316 27.94 14.47 11.24
CA SER A 316 28.21 13.82 12.53
C SER A 316 27.28 12.66 12.83
N ASP A 317 26.17 12.52 12.09
CA ASP A 317 25.05 11.61 12.41
C ASP A 317 24.53 11.75 13.87
N ILE A 318 24.76 12.92 14.48
CA ILE A 318 24.25 13.28 15.81
C ILE A 318 23.21 14.37 15.62
N TYR A 319 21.99 14.13 16.06
CA TYR A 319 20.86 15.03 15.87
C TYR A 319 20.28 15.47 17.20
N ASN A 320 19.82 16.72 17.27
CA ASN A 320 18.95 17.18 18.33
C ASN A 320 17.59 16.47 18.18
N ILE A 321 17.09 15.87 19.25
CA ILE A 321 15.85 15.05 19.20
C ILE A 321 14.62 15.94 18.95
N VAL A 322 14.60 17.17 19.50
CA VAL A 322 13.49 18.11 19.29
C VAL A 322 13.41 18.57 17.84
N ASP A 323 14.55 18.75 17.17
CA ASP A 323 14.57 19.09 15.74
C ASP A 323 14.01 17.93 14.89
N LEU A 324 14.36 16.68 15.21
CA LEU A 324 13.78 15.50 14.54
C LEU A 324 12.30 15.35 14.85
N GLU A 325 11.89 15.56 16.10
CA GLU A 325 10.48 15.51 16.52
C GLU A 325 9.64 16.52 15.73
N ASN A 326 10.10 17.76 15.64
CA ASN A 326 9.43 18.82 14.88
C ASN A 326 9.36 18.48 13.38
N HIS A 327 10.48 18.01 12.80
CA HIS A 327 10.52 17.61 11.40
C HIS A 327 9.50 16.52 11.07
N TYR A 328 9.43 15.48 11.90
CA TYR A 328 8.46 14.40 11.69
C TYR A 328 7.03 14.85 11.96
N TYR A 329 6.80 15.70 12.95
CA TYR A 329 5.50 16.30 13.21
C TYR A 329 4.98 17.06 11.99
N ASP A 330 5.79 17.97 11.45
CA ASP A 330 5.41 18.79 10.30
C ASP A 330 5.17 17.93 9.06
N THR A 331 5.98 16.90 8.87
CA THR A 331 5.82 15.94 7.76
C THR A 331 4.50 15.18 7.87
N VAL A 332 4.21 14.58 9.03
CA VAL A 332 2.95 13.84 9.27
C VAL A 332 1.75 14.74 9.12
N LYS A 333 1.83 15.96 9.72
CA LYS A 333 0.75 16.96 9.68
C LYS A 333 0.42 17.37 8.24
N SER A 334 1.45 17.64 7.43
CA SER A 334 1.29 18.00 6.02
C SER A 334 0.60 16.89 5.21
N ILE A 335 1.00 15.64 5.43
CA ILE A 335 0.38 14.49 4.75
C ILE A 335 -1.06 14.30 5.22
N ALA A 336 -1.31 14.37 6.54
CA ALA A 336 -2.64 14.23 7.11
C ALA A 336 -3.61 15.30 6.57
N ASP A 337 -3.16 16.58 6.54
CA ASP A 337 -3.95 17.69 6.02
C ASP A 337 -4.29 17.50 4.54
N SER A 338 -3.36 16.98 3.75
CA SER A 338 -3.59 16.70 2.33
C SER A 338 -4.66 15.62 2.12
N PHE A 339 -4.61 14.54 2.92
CA PHE A 339 -5.63 13.49 2.87
C PHE A 339 -6.98 13.98 3.37
N ASP A 340 -7.02 14.69 4.48
CA ASP A 340 -8.27 15.19 5.08
C ASP A 340 -8.92 16.22 4.16
N ALA A 341 -8.15 17.10 3.52
CA ALA A 341 -8.64 18.04 2.51
C ALA A 341 -9.26 17.32 1.31
N ARG A 342 -8.59 16.28 0.78
CA ARG A 342 -9.14 15.45 -0.30
C ARG A 342 -10.44 14.77 0.09
N ASN A 343 -10.47 14.23 1.31
CA ASN A 343 -11.57 13.38 1.80
C ASN A 343 -12.74 14.20 2.36
N GLY A 344 -12.55 15.48 2.67
CA GLY A 344 -13.53 16.30 3.38
C GLY A 344 -13.78 15.80 4.82
N THR A 345 -12.75 15.27 5.49
CA THR A 345 -12.81 14.70 6.85
C THR A 345 -11.61 15.17 7.67
N ASP A 346 -11.60 14.85 8.96
CA ASP A 346 -10.43 15.02 9.85
C ASP A 346 -9.81 13.68 10.26
N SER A 347 -10.10 12.60 9.53
CA SER A 347 -9.80 11.23 9.95
C SER A 347 -8.31 10.92 10.10
N TYR A 348 -7.46 11.50 9.25
CA TYR A 348 -6.00 11.34 9.36
C TYR A 348 -5.45 12.13 10.53
N ASN A 349 -5.89 13.36 10.72
CA ASN A 349 -5.53 14.18 11.87
C ASN A 349 -6.02 13.57 13.19
N GLU A 350 -7.22 13.00 13.23
CA GLU A 350 -7.72 12.27 14.39
C GLU A 350 -6.88 11.02 14.68
N ASN A 351 -6.50 10.27 13.66
CA ASN A 351 -5.61 9.11 13.80
C ASN A 351 -4.24 9.53 14.34
N PHE A 352 -3.71 10.67 13.90
CA PHE A 352 -2.45 11.20 14.44
C PHE A 352 -2.59 11.62 15.91
N LYS A 353 -3.69 12.25 16.31
CA LYS A 353 -3.98 12.57 17.72
C LYS A 353 -4.01 11.33 18.60
N LEU A 354 -4.55 10.20 18.10
CA LEU A 354 -4.48 8.92 18.82
C LEU A 354 -3.05 8.43 19.04
N ALA A 355 -2.16 8.66 18.05
CA ALA A 355 -0.75 8.31 18.20
C ALA A 355 0.00 9.20 19.20
N MET A 356 -0.46 10.44 19.43
CA MET A 356 0.10 11.36 20.41
C MET A 356 -0.25 10.98 21.87
N MET A 357 -1.26 10.13 22.06
CA MET A 357 -1.62 9.67 23.41
C MET A 357 -0.64 8.59 23.86
N GLU A 358 -0.05 8.80 25.04
CA GLU A 358 0.81 7.77 25.63
C GLU A 358 0.00 6.53 26.02
N PRO A 359 0.43 5.35 25.59
CA PRO A 359 -0.23 4.13 26.00
C PRO A 359 0.02 3.85 27.48
N LYS A 360 -0.95 3.26 28.15
CA LYS A 360 -0.78 2.75 29.51
C LYS A 360 0.11 1.51 29.45
N ILE A 361 1.31 1.63 30.00
CA ILE A 361 2.18 0.50 30.29
C ILE A 361 1.75 0.02 31.70
N ILE A 362 0.65 -0.71 31.76
CA ILE A 362 0.22 -1.30 33.02
C ILE A 362 1.06 -2.55 33.25
N GLU A 363 1.81 -2.59 34.37
CA GLU A 363 2.59 -3.75 34.84
C GLU A 363 1.76 -5.02 34.98
#